data_ac46c6bcdeedeac7b97454ffc5992eb6
#
_entry.id   ac46c6bcdeedeac7b97454ffc5992eb6
#
_cell.length_a   1.000
_cell.length_b   1.000
_cell.length_c   1.000
_cell.angle_alpha   90.00
_cell.angle_beta   90.00
_cell.angle_gamma   90.00
#
_symmetry.space_group_name_H-M   'P 1'
#
loop_
_entity.id
_entity.type
_entity.pdbx_description
1 polymer ?
#
loop_
_entity_poly.entity_id
_entity_poly.type
_entity_poly.pdbx_seq_one_letter_code
_entity_poly.pdbx_strand_id
1 'polypeptide(L)'
;MHDILPYDRGAAVRYAHRWAYDRNPAYYDFSELGGDCTNFASQCLYAGSGVMDHTPTFGWYYISGNQKSPSWSGVPYFYNFLTRKDSRPGPFGTEAGLGELEPGDFIQLSFAGGVFAHDPIVVEIRQPAFPDTILVAAHSQDADFRPLSTYPYQDLRGIHILGVRPR
;
A
#
# COMPACT_ATOMS: atom_id res chain seq x y z
N MET A 1 22.79 14.87 7.11
CA MET A 1 21.52 14.97 6.37
C MET A 1 21.51 13.96 5.24
N HIS A 2 20.41 13.25 5.07
CA HIS A 2 20.26 12.26 4.01
C HIS A 2 19.26 12.75 2.99
N ASP A 3 19.63 12.65 1.72
CA ASP A 3 18.73 13.01 0.64
C ASP A 3 17.54 12.05 0.59
N ILE A 4 16.38 12.60 0.29
CA ILE A 4 15.19 11.78 0.06
C ILE A 4 15.32 11.14 -1.33
N LEU A 5 15.14 9.82 -1.38
CA LEU A 5 15.16 9.07 -2.63
C LEU A 5 13.80 9.13 -3.30
N PRO A 6 13.76 9.05 -4.64
CA PRO A 6 12.47 8.97 -5.33
C PRO A 6 11.81 7.62 -5.08
N TYR A 7 10.47 7.65 -5.04
CA TYR A 7 9.64 6.45 -5.07
C TYR A 7 9.39 6.07 -6.52
N ASP A 8 9.78 4.86 -6.92
CA ASP A 8 9.58 4.39 -8.29
C ASP A 8 8.14 3.87 -8.46
N ARG A 9 7.24 4.76 -8.87
CA ARG A 9 5.83 4.46 -9.04
C ARG A 9 5.60 3.41 -10.13
N GLY A 10 6.36 3.50 -11.20
CA GLY A 10 6.29 2.52 -12.29
C GLY A 10 6.61 1.11 -11.81
N ALA A 11 7.65 0.95 -11.00
CA ALA A 11 8.01 -0.35 -10.44
C ALA A 11 6.92 -0.90 -9.51
N ALA A 12 6.32 -0.06 -8.67
CA ALA A 12 5.24 -0.46 -7.79
C ALA A 12 4.02 -0.94 -8.59
N VAL A 13 3.64 -0.19 -9.62
CA VAL A 13 2.49 -0.52 -10.47
C VAL A 13 2.76 -1.80 -11.29
N ARG A 14 3.95 -1.94 -11.86
CA ARG A 14 4.32 -3.18 -12.59
C ARG A 14 4.28 -4.41 -11.68
N TYR A 15 4.75 -4.26 -10.44
CA TYR A 15 4.65 -5.34 -9.45
C TYR A 15 3.18 -5.71 -9.21
N ALA A 16 2.32 -4.70 -9.03
CA ALA A 16 0.90 -4.92 -8.81
C ALA A 16 0.27 -5.72 -9.97
N HIS A 17 0.53 -5.31 -11.22
CA HIS A 17 -0.02 -6.03 -12.38
C HIS A 17 0.52 -7.46 -12.47
N ARG A 18 1.78 -7.67 -12.13
CA ARG A 18 2.39 -9.00 -12.19
C ARG A 18 1.75 -9.98 -11.22
N TRP A 19 1.37 -9.51 -10.02
CA TRP A 19 0.98 -10.39 -8.92
C TRP A 19 -0.47 -10.20 -8.43
N ALA A 20 -1.26 -9.35 -9.09
CA ALA A 20 -2.65 -9.08 -8.66
C ALA A 20 -3.50 -10.36 -8.59
N TYR A 21 -3.31 -11.29 -9.50
CA TYR A 21 -4.06 -12.55 -9.56
C TYR A 21 -3.21 -13.76 -9.18
N ASP A 22 -2.05 -13.54 -8.60
CA ASP A 22 -1.12 -14.61 -8.27
C ASP A 22 -0.39 -14.28 -6.96
N ARG A 23 0.44 -15.20 -6.49
CA ARG A 23 1.21 -15.04 -5.25
C ARG A 23 2.68 -15.19 -5.55
N ASN A 24 3.47 -14.19 -5.15
CA ASN A 24 4.93 -14.25 -5.25
C ASN A 24 5.44 -15.22 -4.19
N PRO A 25 6.12 -16.31 -4.58
CA PRO A 25 6.56 -17.33 -3.61
C PRO A 25 7.63 -16.83 -2.62
N ALA A 26 8.21 -15.65 -2.84
CA ALA A 26 9.12 -15.04 -1.88
C ALA A 26 8.42 -14.56 -0.60
N TYR A 27 7.09 -14.47 -0.61
CA TYR A 27 6.30 -13.99 0.52
C TYR A 27 5.28 -15.03 0.94
N TYR A 28 5.00 -15.07 2.25
CA TYR A 28 3.93 -15.91 2.77
C TYR A 28 2.58 -15.39 2.26
N ASP A 29 1.67 -16.29 1.90
CA ASP A 29 0.32 -15.94 1.47
C ASP A 29 -0.60 -15.94 2.69
N PHE A 30 -1.07 -14.74 3.08
CA PHE A 30 -1.94 -14.58 4.24
C PHE A 30 -3.44 -14.72 3.93
N SER A 31 -3.81 -15.17 2.73
CA SER A 31 -5.22 -15.27 2.32
C SER A 31 -6.08 -16.08 3.29
N GLU A 32 -5.50 -17.13 3.90
CA GLU A 32 -6.18 -17.98 4.87
C GLU A 32 -5.94 -17.57 6.32
N LEU A 33 -5.20 -16.48 6.55
CA LEU A 33 -4.76 -16.06 7.88
C LEU A 33 -4.88 -14.54 8.03
N GLY A 34 -6.10 -14.05 8.11
CA GLY A 34 -6.38 -12.64 8.34
C GLY A 34 -6.46 -11.77 7.10
N GLY A 35 -6.16 -12.32 5.91
CA GLY A 35 -6.21 -11.59 4.65
C GLY A 35 -4.85 -11.12 4.15
N ASP A 36 -4.74 -10.96 2.84
CA ASP A 36 -3.49 -10.69 2.15
C ASP A 36 -3.39 -9.28 1.56
N CYS A 37 -4.37 -8.41 1.82
CA CYS A 37 -4.42 -7.10 1.13
C CYS A 37 -3.24 -6.20 1.49
N THR A 38 -2.87 -6.10 2.76
CA THR A 38 -1.76 -5.24 3.17
C THR A 38 -0.41 -5.88 2.87
N ASN A 39 -0.29 -7.20 2.97
CA ASN A 39 0.90 -7.91 2.52
C ASN A 39 1.20 -7.61 1.05
N PHE A 40 0.18 -7.65 0.20
CA PHE A 40 0.32 -7.31 -1.21
C PHE A 40 0.68 -5.83 -1.41
N ALA A 41 -0.02 -4.93 -0.71
CA ALA A 41 0.27 -3.49 -0.76
C ALA A 41 1.73 -3.21 -0.37
N SER A 42 2.21 -3.85 0.71
CA SER A 42 3.60 -3.70 1.15
C SER A 42 4.60 -4.23 0.12
N GLN A 43 4.29 -5.33 -0.56
CA GLN A 43 5.14 -5.85 -1.62
C GLN A 43 5.26 -4.85 -2.78
N CYS A 44 4.15 -4.25 -3.20
CA CYS A 44 4.14 -3.22 -4.24
C CYS A 44 4.96 -2.01 -3.81
N LEU A 45 4.74 -1.56 -2.58
CA LEU A 45 5.47 -0.42 -2.01
C LEU A 45 6.97 -0.71 -1.94
N TYR A 46 7.37 -1.91 -1.56
CA TYR A 46 8.77 -2.29 -1.52
C TYR A 46 9.39 -2.36 -2.93
N ALA A 47 8.65 -2.83 -3.92
CA ALA A 47 9.12 -2.83 -5.30
C ALA A 47 9.46 -1.42 -5.79
N GLY A 48 8.72 -0.41 -5.32
CA GLY A 48 8.97 0.98 -5.69
C GLY A 48 9.92 1.72 -4.77
N SER A 49 10.07 1.29 -3.52
CA SER A 49 10.89 2.00 -2.54
C SER A 49 12.27 1.38 -2.32
N GLY A 50 12.36 0.07 -2.31
CA GLY A 50 13.62 -0.66 -2.12
C GLY A 50 14.24 -0.55 -0.73
N VAL A 51 13.58 0.08 0.23
CA VAL A 51 14.11 0.32 1.58
C VAL A 51 13.11 -0.09 2.63
N MET A 52 13.49 -1.02 3.49
CA MET A 52 12.73 -1.39 4.69
C MET A 52 13.27 -0.67 5.92
N ASP A 53 12.44 -0.54 6.94
CA ASP A 53 12.83 -0.10 8.27
C ASP A 53 12.70 -1.29 9.22
N HIS A 54 13.82 -1.83 9.67
CA HIS A 54 13.87 -3.03 10.52
C HIS A 54 13.70 -2.73 12.01
N THR A 55 13.30 -1.53 12.38
CA THR A 55 12.98 -1.21 13.79
C THR A 55 11.88 -2.16 14.27
N PRO A 56 12.12 -2.92 15.36
CA PRO A 56 11.10 -3.84 15.87
C PRO A 56 9.79 -3.13 16.16
N THR A 57 8.69 -3.78 15.83
CA THR A 57 7.30 -3.33 16.04
C THR A 57 6.90 -2.12 15.20
N PHE A 58 7.64 -1.02 15.27
CA PHE A 58 7.23 0.26 14.66
C PHE A 58 7.84 0.52 13.29
N GLY A 59 8.75 -0.36 12.82
CA GLY A 59 9.30 -0.28 11.48
C GLY A 59 8.35 -0.82 10.42
N TRP A 60 8.92 -1.15 9.28
CA TRP A 60 8.18 -1.72 8.16
C TRP A 60 9.13 -2.67 7.44
N TYR A 61 8.92 -3.96 7.66
CA TYR A 61 9.83 -4.98 7.14
C TYR A 61 9.14 -6.34 7.03
N TYR A 62 9.72 -7.19 6.19
CA TYR A 62 9.36 -8.58 6.02
C TYR A 62 10.62 -9.42 5.93
N ILE A 63 10.75 -10.43 6.78
CA ILE A 63 11.82 -11.44 6.73
C ILE A 63 11.20 -12.79 6.38
N SER A 64 10.11 -13.16 7.05
CA SER A 64 9.36 -14.38 6.81
C SER A 64 7.91 -14.19 7.26
N GLY A 65 7.08 -15.18 7.04
CA GLY A 65 5.66 -15.11 7.43
C GLY A 65 5.43 -14.84 8.92
N ASN A 66 6.36 -15.25 9.78
CA ASN A 66 6.28 -15.00 11.22
C ASN A 66 7.35 -14.05 11.75
N GLN A 67 8.10 -13.40 10.86
CA GLN A 67 9.07 -12.35 11.19
C GLN A 67 8.86 -11.15 10.29
N LYS A 68 7.90 -10.33 10.63
CA LYS A 68 7.53 -9.11 9.90
C LYS A 68 6.98 -8.10 10.87
N SER A 69 7.01 -6.83 10.49
CA SER A 69 6.37 -5.78 11.29
C SER A 69 4.85 -5.86 11.15
N PRO A 70 4.10 -5.39 12.17
CA PRO A 70 2.64 -5.25 12.04
C PRO A 70 2.22 -4.40 10.84
N SER A 71 3.02 -3.39 10.49
CA SER A 71 2.76 -2.49 9.36
C SER A 71 2.83 -3.19 8.00
N TRP A 72 3.55 -4.33 7.90
CA TRP A 72 3.67 -5.06 6.64
C TRP A 72 2.36 -5.74 6.23
N SER A 73 1.56 -6.18 7.19
CA SER A 73 0.37 -6.99 6.93
C SER A 73 -0.91 -6.49 7.60
N GLY A 74 -0.86 -5.36 8.31
CA GLY A 74 -2.02 -4.81 9.01
C GLY A 74 -2.41 -3.44 8.50
N VAL A 75 -3.68 -3.27 8.12
CA VAL A 75 -4.20 -2.05 7.47
C VAL A 75 -3.91 -0.77 8.30
N PRO A 76 -4.27 -0.69 9.61
CA PRO A 76 -4.04 0.55 10.35
C PRO A 76 -2.54 0.81 10.59
N TYR A 77 -1.74 -0.23 10.75
CA TYR A 77 -0.32 -0.09 11.01
C TYR A 77 0.45 0.36 9.77
N PHE A 78 0.01 -0.07 8.58
CA PHE A 78 0.54 0.40 7.30
C PHE A 78 0.33 1.91 7.15
N TYR A 79 -0.87 2.39 7.46
CA TYR A 79 -1.17 3.82 7.45
C TYR A 79 -0.29 4.56 8.44
N ASN A 80 -0.19 4.08 9.68
CA ASN A 80 0.59 4.73 10.73
C ASN A 80 2.07 4.83 10.36
N PHE A 81 2.63 3.78 9.78
CA PHE A 81 4.02 3.80 9.34
C PHE A 81 4.22 4.86 8.24
N LEU A 82 3.39 4.85 7.22
CA LEU A 82 3.57 5.75 6.08
C LEU A 82 3.37 7.22 6.45
N THR A 83 2.51 7.51 7.40
CA THR A 83 2.21 8.89 7.82
C THR A 83 3.02 9.32 9.05
N ARG A 84 4.02 8.54 9.46
CA ARG A 84 4.87 8.88 10.61
C ARG A 84 5.58 10.20 10.41
N LYS A 85 5.90 10.87 11.53
CA LYS A 85 6.57 12.18 11.51
C LYS A 85 8.08 12.09 11.78
N ASP A 86 8.57 10.90 12.14
CA ASP A 86 10.00 10.70 12.39
C ASP A 86 10.77 10.53 11.07
N SER A 87 12.10 10.43 11.17
CA SER A 87 13.00 10.35 10.02
C SER A 87 13.57 8.95 9.80
N ARG A 88 12.94 7.91 10.36
CA ARG A 88 13.39 6.52 10.15
C ARG A 88 13.35 6.15 8.66
N PRO A 89 14.20 5.18 8.25
CA PRO A 89 14.28 4.79 6.84
C PRO A 89 12.98 4.22 6.30
N GLY A 90 12.91 4.16 4.99
CA GLY A 90 11.78 3.59 4.26
C GLY A 90 10.86 4.62 3.65
N PRO A 91 9.83 4.17 2.94
CA PRO A 91 8.89 5.07 2.30
C PRO A 91 8.07 5.84 3.33
N PHE A 92 7.65 7.04 2.93
CA PHE A 92 6.78 7.88 3.75
C PHE A 92 5.84 8.66 2.85
N GLY A 93 4.74 9.07 3.43
CA GLY A 93 3.70 9.77 2.70
C GLY A 93 2.83 10.61 3.60
N THR A 94 1.70 11.03 3.06
CA THR A 94 0.72 11.84 3.75
C THR A 94 -0.68 11.39 3.36
N GLU A 95 -1.64 11.59 4.25
CA GLU A 95 -3.04 11.40 3.87
C GLU A 95 -3.40 12.43 2.80
N ALA A 96 -4.15 12.01 1.80
CA ALA A 96 -4.44 12.82 0.63
C ALA A 96 -5.86 12.57 0.12
N GLY A 97 -6.46 13.59 -0.48
CA GLY A 97 -7.73 13.44 -1.18
C GLY A 97 -7.55 12.78 -2.53
N LEU A 98 -8.65 12.31 -3.13
CA LEU A 98 -8.60 11.57 -4.39
C LEU A 98 -7.90 12.33 -5.50
N GLY A 99 -8.09 13.66 -5.57
CA GLY A 99 -7.46 14.50 -6.61
C GLY A 99 -5.95 14.65 -6.49
N GLU A 100 -5.37 14.24 -5.36
CA GLU A 100 -3.93 14.35 -5.10
C GLU A 100 -3.20 13.02 -5.32
N LEU A 101 -3.94 11.94 -5.58
CA LEU A 101 -3.36 10.61 -5.74
C LEU A 101 -2.75 10.45 -7.12
N GLU A 102 -1.74 9.59 -7.19
CA GLU A 102 -1.06 9.19 -8.41
C GLU A 102 -0.95 7.67 -8.45
N PRO A 103 -0.75 7.06 -9.62
CA PRO A 103 -0.43 5.63 -9.68
C PRO A 103 0.75 5.29 -8.77
N GLY A 104 0.63 4.19 -8.03
CA GLY A 104 1.59 3.80 -7.01
C GLY A 104 1.24 4.27 -5.60
N ASP A 105 0.25 5.14 -5.45
CA ASP A 105 -0.32 5.52 -4.15
C ASP A 105 -1.30 4.45 -3.67
N PHE A 106 -1.77 4.60 -2.44
CA PHE A 106 -2.65 3.62 -1.79
C PHE A 106 -3.95 4.27 -1.35
N ILE A 107 -5.00 3.47 -1.31
CA ILE A 107 -6.30 3.87 -0.76
C ILE A 107 -6.68 2.86 0.31
N GLN A 108 -7.14 3.34 1.45
CA GLN A 108 -7.69 2.47 2.48
C GLN A 108 -9.20 2.63 2.54
N LEU A 109 -9.91 1.51 2.65
CA LEU A 109 -11.35 1.46 2.64
C LEU A 109 -11.90 0.93 3.95
N SER A 110 -12.94 1.60 4.46
CA SER A 110 -13.76 1.12 5.55
C SER A 110 -15.13 0.72 5.00
N PHE A 111 -15.58 -0.48 5.32
CA PHE A 111 -16.89 -0.98 4.90
C PHE A 111 -17.94 -0.81 5.98
N ALA A 112 -17.52 -0.59 7.24
CA ALA A 112 -18.42 -0.40 8.36
C ALA A 112 -17.67 0.20 9.56
N GLY A 113 -18.35 1.05 10.33
CA GLY A 113 -17.90 1.49 11.65
C GLY A 113 -16.60 2.28 11.72
N GLY A 114 -16.15 2.85 10.60
CA GLY A 114 -14.90 3.61 10.58
C GLY A 114 -13.63 2.78 10.72
N VAL A 115 -13.74 1.45 10.65
CA VAL A 115 -12.58 0.54 10.70
C VAL A 115 -12.08 0.33 9.28
N PHE A 116 -10.85 0.76 9.00
CA PHE A 116 -10.23 0.54 7.70
C PHE A 116 -9.73 -0.89 7.60
N ALA A 117 -10.23 -1.61 6.57
CA ALA A 117 -10.06 -3.06 6.46
C ALA A 117 -9.52 -3.52 5.10
N HIS A 118 -9.28 -2.61 4.17
CA HIS A 118 -8.78 -2.95 2.83
C HIS A 118 -7.77 -1.90 2.37
N ASP A 119 -6.80 -2.32 1.53
CA ASP A 119 -5.60 -1.52 1.26
C ASP A 119 -5.16 -1.64 -0.21
N PRO A 120 -6.03 -1.27 -1.18
CA PRO A 120 -5.66 -1.37 -2.60
C PRO A 120 -4.62 -0.34 -3.02
N ILE A 121 -3.83 -0.71 -4.05
CA ILE A 121 -2.90 0.21 -4.71
C ILE A 121 -3.54 0.83 -5.95
N VAL A 122 -3.34 2.12 -6.14
CA VAL A 122 -3.78 2.83 -7.35
C VAL A 122 -2.85 2.44 -8.51
N VAL A 123 -3.42 1.93 -9.59
CA VAL A 123 -2.63 1.53 -10.77
C VAL A 123 -2.85 2.43 -11.97
N GLU A 124 -3.99 3.10 -12.07
CA GLU A 124 -4.30 4.02 -13.16
C GLU A 124 -5.32 5.05 -12.71
N ILE A 125 -5.20 6.27 -13.18
CA ILE A 125 -6.19 7.33 -12.95
C ILE A 125 -6.52 7.94 -14.30
N ARG A 126 -7.80 7.88 -14.67
CA ARG A 126 -8.31 8.57 -15.87
C ARG A 126 -8.86 9.91 -15.41
N GLN A 127 -8.15 10.97 -15.70
CA GLN A 127 -8.52 12.31 -15.24
C GLN A 127 -9.83 12.80 -15.84
N PRO A 128 -10.66 13.53 -15.06
CA PRO A 128 -10.47 13.89 -13.65
C PRO A 128 -10.66 12.71 -12.68
N ALA A 129 -10.03 12.79 -11.50
CA ALA A 129 -9.99 11.71 -10.53
C ALA A 129 -11.30 11.63 -9.73
N PHE A 130 -12.07 10.58 -10.00
CA PHE A 130 -13.29 10.22 -9.26
C PHE A 130 -13.25 8.74 -8.93
N PRO A 131 -14.13 8.24 -8.04
CA PRO A 131 -14.18 6.80 -7.77
C PRO A 131 -14.35 5.93 -9.01
N ASP A 132 -15.06 6.40 -10.05
CA ASP A 132 -15.23 5.66 -11.29
C ASP A 132 -13.96 5.60 -12.15
N THR A 133 -13.05 6.55 -12.00
CA THR A 133 -11.89 6.72 -12.88
C THR A 133 -10.58 6.37 -12.22
N ILE A 134 -10.60 6.05 -10.92
CA ILE A 134 -9.43 5.55 -10.19
C ILE A 134 -9.49 4.03 -10.20
N LEU A 135 -8.50 3.40 -10.82
CA LEU A 135 -8.43 1.95 -10.97
C LEU A 135 -7.37 1.41 -10.02
N VAL A 136 -7.71 0.32 -9.33
CA VAL A 136 -6.85 -0.26 -8.30
C VAL A 136 -6.60 -1.74 -8.53
N ALA A 137 -5.51 -2.22 -7.91
CA ALA A 137 -5.20 -3.64 -7.78
C ALA A 137 -5.14 -4.00 -6.30
N ALA A 138 -5.49 -5.25 -5.97
CA ALA A 138 -5.55 -5.69 -4.58
C ALA A 138 -5.53 -7.20 -4.47
N HIS A 139 -5.05 -7.69 -3.33
CA HIS A 139 -5.37 -9.02 -2.84
C HIS A 139 -6.54 -8.95 -1.86
N SER A 140 -7.04 -10.09 -1.54
CA SER A 140 -8.35 -10.39 -0.93
C SER A 140 -9.46 -9.95 -1.87
N GLN A 141 -10.08 -10.91 -2.54
CA GLN A 141 -10.88 -10.72 -3.75
C GLN A 141 -10.00 -10.08 -4.83
N ASP A 142 -9.07 -10.86 -5.34
CA ASP A 142 -8.02 -10.40 -6.23
C ASP A 142 -8.58 -9.54 -7.38
N ALA A 143 -7.94 -8.41 -7.61
CA ALA A 143 -8.39 -7.45 -8.61
C ALA A 143 -7.22 -6.73 -9.24
N ASP A 144 -7.39 -6.35 -10.50
CA ASP A 144 -6.52 -5.43 -11.22
C ASP A 144 -7.38 -4.56 -12.13
N PHE A 145 -6.99 -3.30 -12.29
CA PHE A 145 -7.78 -2.31 -13.04
C PHE A 145 -9.24 -2.22 -12.57
N ARG A 146 -9.49 -2.50 -11.29
CA ARG A 146 -10.84 -2.42 -10.73
C ARG A 146 -11.19 -0.97 -10.39
N PRO A 147 -12.32 -0.44 -10.89
CA PRO A 147 -12.75 0.90 -10.48
C PRO A 147 -13.04 0.95 -8.98
N LEU A 148 -12.52 1.99 -8.33
CA LEU A 148 -12.72 2.20 -6.89
C LEU A 148 -14.21 2.21 -6.52
N SER A 149 -15.05 2.77 -7.39
CA SER A 149 -16.50 2.87 -7.18
C SER A 149 -17.22 1.53 -7.04
N THR A 150 -16.59 0.43 -7.46
CA THR A 150 -17.19 -0.91 -7.37
C THR A 150 -17.07 -1.54 -5.99
N TYR A 151 -16.33 -0.93 -5.07
CA TYR A 151 -16.26 -1.39 -3.69
C TYR A 151 -17.39 -0.75 -2.87
N PRO A 152 -18.07 -1.53 -2.00
CA PRO A 152 -19.16 -0.99 -1.16
C PRO A 152 -18.64 -0.32 0.11
N TYR A 153 -17.72 0.63 -0.03
CA TYR A 153 -17.13 1.31 1.12
C TYR A 153 -18.09 2.36 1.71
N GLN A 154 -18.00 2.58 3.01
CA GLN A 154 -18.65 3.69 3.70
C GLN A 154 -17.71 4.89 3.85
N ASP A 155 -16.40 4.64 3.96
CA ASP A 155 -15.41 5.67 4.11
C ASP A 155 -14.11 5.24 3.41
N LEU A 156 -13.32 6.22 3.03
CA LEU A 156 -12.01 5.97 2.41
C LEU A 156 -11.02 7.04 2.82
N ARG A 157 -9.74 6.70 2.74
CA ARG A 157 -8.64 7.67 2.86
C ARG A 157 -7.54 7.32 1.88
N GLY A 158 -6.96 8.34 1.26
CA GLY A 158 -5.82 8.17 0.37
C GLY A 158 -4.51 8.34 1.11
N ILE A 159 -3.48 7.65 0.64
CA ILE A 159 -2.10 7.83 1.10
C ILE A 159 -1.26 8.15 -0.13
N HIS A 160 -0.72 9.38 -0.16
CA HIS A 160 0.17 9.83 -1.22
C HIS A 160 1.61 9.62 -0.77
N ILE A 161 2.37 8.83 -1.52
CA ILE A 161 3.78 8.56 -1.20
C ILE A 161 4.62 9.75 -1.64
N LEU A 162 5.36 10.33 -0.70
CA LEU A 162 6.17 11.52 -0.93
C LEU A 162 7.61 11.18 -1.32
N GLY A 163 8.13 10.07 -0.85
CA GLY A 163 9.49 9.68 -1.13
C GLY A 163 9.95 8.54 -0.24
N VAL A 164 11.25 8.30 -0.25
CA VAL A 164 11.88 7.19 0.48
C VAL A 164 13.09 7.74 1.23
N ARG A 165 13.14 7.50 2.55
CA ARG A 165 14.33 7.85 3.34
C ARG A 165 15.33 6.71 3.26
N PRO A 166 16.60 6.98 2.93
CA PRO A 166 17.63 5.95 2.89
C PRO A 166 17.99 5.47 4.29
N ARG A 167 18.64 4.33 4.37
CA ARG A 167 19.21 3.81 5.61
C ARG A 167 20.37 4.65 6.10
#